data_ef1408468968880d66ced962a16ba38b
#
_entry.id   ef1408468968880d66ced962a16ba38b
#
_cell.length_a   1.000
_cell.length_b   1.000
_cell.length_c   1.000
_cell.angle_alpha   90.00
_cell.angle_beta   90.00
_cell.angle_gamma   90.00
#
_symmetry.space_group_name_H-M   'P 1'
#
loop_
_entity.id
_entity.type
_entity.pdbx_description
1 polymer ?
#
loop_
_entity_poly.entity_id
_entity_poly.type
_entity_poly.pdbx_seq_one_letter_code
_entity_poly.pdbx_strand_id
1 'polypeptide(L)'
;MAGSTARSGDWTGHDTRLLTVAVIAIALIVVLIVWAKLHPFLSLVLGSALVGIASGAGLSNVVTNFESGVGSTLQEVGLLIALGAMLGKLLADSGGANRVIDTVIGRARPGVVPWAMALVAVIIGLPMFFEIGLVLLLPVIVLVTQRSGHRLMRIAIPGLAGLSALHGLIPPHPGPLLAISAVHADLGVTLALGILVALPTVAIGGPLFSLLAARWVPVGAPQRAGGIELSGGDGNTADRDAAAGIEAEGRRRTPSFAVTVGTILFPVVLMLGKALVDIIVTDTKNPPEVRVVFDFIGEPLVALTLAVLVALGTFGYAVGFTGSQLSKKIGDSVGPVAAVILIVGAGGGFKQSLIGAGVGDSVAKWANGAHISVLVLGYLIAVALRLATGSATVATVTAAGIVAPLAGDLSTTHAALLALAIGTGSLFLSHVNDAGFWLVKELFGLTVGQTFKTWSAMETLVSLVGFGFVSLLWALL
;
A
#
# COMPACT_ATOMS: atom_id res chain seq x y z
N MET A 1 -10.04 33.81 -42.07
CA MET A 1 -9.56 33.46 -40.73
C MET A 1 -9.96 32.02 -40.46
N ALA A 2 -9.06 31.07 -40.73
CA ALA A 2 -9.30 29.66 -40.46
C ALA A 2 -8.81 29.38 -39.00
N GLY A 3 -9.81 29.30 -38.10
CA GLY A 3 -9.55 28.85 -36.75
C GLY A 3 -9.19 27.35 -36.78
N SER A 4 -7.93 27.03 -36.54
CA SER A 4 -7.46 25.69 -36.26
C SER A 4 -8.15 25.21 -34.99
N THR A 5 -9.20 24.39 -35.13
CA THR A 5 -9.70 23.57 -34.03
C THR A 5 -8.65 22.50 -33.80
N ALA A 6 -7.68 22.77 -32.93
CA ALA A 6 -6.78 21.75 -32.44
C ALA A 6 -7.70 20.65 -31.82
N ARG A 7 -7.68 19.46 -32.41
CA ARG A 7 -8.28 18.28 -31.82
C ARG A 7 -7.63 18.07 -30.45
N SER A 8 -8.39 17.87 -29.41
CA SER A 8 -7.97 17.75 -28.01
C SER A 8 -7.05 16.54 -27.71
N GLY A 9 -6.29 16.07 -28.69
CA GLY A 9 -5.42 14.90 -28.64
C GLY A 9 -4.02 15.07 -29.23
N ASP A 10 -3.70 16.19 -29.89
CA ASP A 10 -2.42 16.30 -30.57
C ASP A 10 -1.27 16.60 -29.59
N TRP A 11 -0.12 15.93 -29.79
CA TRP A 11 1.10 16.15 -29.03
C TRP A 11 1.68 17.53 -29.29
N THR A 12 2.03 18.24 -28.25
CA THR A 12 2.57 19.60 -28.33
C THR A 12 3.95 19.71 -27.67
N GLY A 13 4.67 20.80 -27.95
CA GLY A 13 5.91 21.12 -27.22
C GLY A 13 5.68 21.34 -25.73
N HIS A 14 4.45 21.71 -25.33
CA HIS A 14 4.05 21.80 -23.92
C HIS A 14 4.07 20.43 -23.24
N ASP A 15 3.51 19.39 -23.86
CA ASP A 15 3.51 18.02 -23.34
C ASP A 15 4.94 17.48 -23.15
N THR A 16 5.84 17.72 -24.15
CA THR A 16 7.27 17.37 -24.04
C THR A 16 7.92 18.07 -22.85
N ARG A 17 7.64 19.37 -22.67
CA ARG A 17 8.15 20.15 -21.53
C ARG A 17 7.67 19.56 -20.19
N LEU A 18 6.39 19.25 -20.05
CA LEU A 18 5.81 18.71 -18.79
C LEU A 18 6.43 17.36 -18.43
N LEU A 19 6.56 16.43 -19.38
CA LEU A 19 7.22 15.15 -19.12
C LEU A 19 8.69 15.32 -18.74
N THR A 20 9.41 16.22 -19.44
CA THR A 20 10.81 16.52 -19.12
C THR A 20 10.94 17.09 -17.71
N VAL A 21 10.07 18.04 -17.32
CA VAL A 21 10.03 18.61 -15.97
C VAL A 21 9.76 17.55 -14.93
N ALA A 22 8.80 16.65 -15.16
CA ALA A 22 8.50 15.56 -14.24
C ALA A 22 9.71 14.63 -14.04
N VAL A 23 10.39 14.22 -15.10
CA VAL A 23 11.60 13.39 -15.03
C VAL A 23 12.72 14.10 -14.28
N ILE A 24 12.95 15.38 -14.55
CA ILE A 24 13.97 16.20 -13.86
C ILE A 24 13.63 16.34 -12.37
N ALA A 25 12.36 16.58 -12.02
CA ALA A 25 11.94 16.71 -10.62
C ALA A 25 12.14 15.41 -9.85
N ILE A 26 11.79 14.26 -10.43
CA ILE A 26 12.02 12.95 -9.83
C ILE A 26 13.53 12.71 -9.64
N ALA A 27 14.33 13.00 -10.66
CA ALA A 27 15.79 12.88 -10.58
C ALA A 27 16.37 13.79 -9.49
N LEU A 28 15.91 15.04 -9.40
CA LEU A 28 16.29 15.99 -8.34
C LEU A 28 15.98 15.42 -6.94
N ILE A 29 14.76 14.92 -6.71
CA ILE A 29 14.37 14.34 -5.41
C ILE A 29 15.33 13.20 -5.03
N VAL A 30 15.63 12.30 -5.98
CA VAL A 30 16.57 11.19 -5.74
C VAL A 30 17.95 11.71 -5.38
N VAL A 31 18.49 12.67 -6.14
CA VAL A 31 19.82 13.27 -5.89
C VAL A 31 19.86 13.95 -4.52
N LEU A 32 18.84 14.72 -4.17
CA LEU A 32 18.77 15.41 -2.87
C LEU A 32 18.76 14.42 -1.70
N ILE A 33 18.02 13.32 -1.80
CA ILE A 33 17.93 12.33 -0.73
C ILE A 33 19.20 11.48 -0.66
N VAL A 34 19.66 10.95 -1.80
CA VAL A 34 20.74 9.94 -1.83
C VAL A 34 22.10 10.60 -1.71
N TRP A 35 22.32 11.70 -2.39
CA TRP A 35 23.60 12.36 -2.52
C TRP A 35 23.78 13.52 -1.54
N ALA A 36 22.83 14.46 -1.52
CA ALA A 36 22.87 15.61 -0.61
C ALA A 36 22.44 15.26 0.83
N LYS A 37 21.90 14.03 1.07
CA LYS A 37 21.40 13.57 2.38
C LYS A 37 20.32 14.48 2.97
N LEU A 38 19.59 15.19 2.12
CA LEU A 38 18.50 16.05 2.56
C LEU A 38 17.33 15.21 3.04
N HIS A 39 16.63 15.69 4.06
CA HIS A 39 15.45 15.00 4.60
C HIS A 39 14.39 14.79 3.49
N PRO A 40 13.78 13.60 3.37
CA PRO A 40 12.84 13.27 2.30
C PRO A 40 11.68 14.26 2.16
N PHE A 41 11.13 14.74 3.27
CA PHE A 41 10.10 15.77 3.28
C PHE A 41 10.53 17.03 2.51
N LEU A 42 11.70 17.56 2.81
CA LEU A 42 12.21 18.77 2.14
C LEU A 42 12.51 18.51 0.65
N SER A 43 13.04 17.33 0.33
CA SER A 43 13.30 16.96 -1.07
C SER A 43 12.02 16.89 -1.90
N LEU A 44 10.94 16.37 -1.32
CA LEU A 44 9.61 16.33 -1.94
C LEU A 44 9.01 17.74 -2.09
N VAL A 45 9.16 18.61 -1.08
CA VAL A 45 8.75 20.03 -1.19
C VAL A 45 9.47 20.72 -2.34
N LEU A 46 10.80 20.57 -2.43
CA LEU A 46 11.60 21.19 -3.49
C LEU A 46 11.26 20.61 -4.88
N GLY A 47 11.05 19.30 -4.98
CA GLY A 47 10.58 18.67 -6.21
C GLY A 47 9.21 19.17 -6.66
N SER A 48 8.28 19.34 -5.72
CA SER A 48 6.95 19.90 -5.98
C SER A 48 7.03 21.36 -6.48
N ALA A 49 7.87 22.18 -5.82
CA ALA A 49 8.10 23.55 -6.23
C ALA A 49 8.70 23.62 -7.64
N LEU A 50 9.69 22.75 -7.96
CA LEU A 50 10.26 22.68 -9.30
C LEU A 50 9.19 22.34 -10.34
N VAL A 51 8.35 21.32 -10.10
CA VAL A 51 7.26 20.93 -11.01
C VAL A 51 6.33 22.11 -11.24
N GLY A 52 5.83 22.74 -10.18
CA GLY A 52 4.87 23.84 -10.29
C GLY A 52 5.45 25.06 -11.00
N ILE A 53 6.66 25.48 -10.66
CA ILE A 53 7.32 26.65 -11.28
C ILE A 53 7.67 26.36 -12.74
N ALA A 54 8.30 25.21 -13.03
CA ALA A 54 8.74 24.87 -14.38
C ALA A 54 7.58 24.53 -15.32
N SER A 55 6.43 24.07 -14.82
CA SER A 55 5.21 23.89 -15.63
C SER A 55 4.55 25.21 -16.01
N GLY A 56 4.89 26.31 -15.33
CA GLY A 56 4.27 27.62 -15.53
C GLY A 56 3.04 27.87 -14.65
N ALA A 57 2.84 27.06 -13.61
CA ALA A 57 1.79 27.34 -12.60
C ALA A 57 2.13 28.63 -11.85
N GLY A 58 1.12 29.45 -11.55
CA GLY A 58 1.31 30.63 -10.69
C GLY A 58 1.80 30.20 -9.31
N LEU A 59 2.64 31.02 -8.66
CA LEU A 59 3.24 30.71 -7.35
C LEU A 59 2.21 30.30 -6.29
N SER A 60 1.02 30.94 -6.30
CA SER A 60 -0.09 30.57 -5.42
C SER A 60 -0.54 29.12 -5.66
N ASN A 61 -0.67 28.70 -6.92
CA ASN A 61 -1.08 27.34 -7.27
C ASN A 61 -0.03 26.30 -6.88
N VAL A 62 1.26 26.64 -6.91
CA VAL A 62 2.34 25.76 -6.44
C VAL A 62 2.13 25.38 -4.98
N VAL A 63 1.85 26.38 -4.13
CA VAL A 63 1.59 26.15 -2.71
C VAL A 63 0.27 25.39 -2.51
N THR A 64 -0.81 25.87 -3.12
CA THR A 64 -2.15 25.29 -2.95
C THR A 64 -2.21 23.81 -3.42
N ASN A 65 -1.56 23.48 -4.55
CA ASN A 65 -1.49 22.10 -5.02
C ASN A 65 -0.74 21.21 -4.03
N PHE A 66 0.40 21.70 -3.50
CA PHE A 66 1.15 20.94 -2.50
C PHE A 66 0.33 20.72 -1.23
N GLU A 67 -0.25 21.76 -0.66
CA GLU A 67 -1.07 21.70 0.56
C GLU A 67 -2.30 20.78 0.37
N SER A 68 -3.00 20.93 -0.75
CA SER A 68 -4.15 20.09 -1.10
C SER A 68 -3.76 18.62 -1.20
N GLY A 69 -2.61 18.32 -1.82
CA GLY A 69 -2.10 16.95 -1.93
C GLY A 69 -1.67 16.36 -0.59
N VAL A 70 -1.04 17.16 0.27
CA VAL A 70 -0.75 16.77 1.66
C VAL A 70 -2.05 16.47 2.40
N GLY A 71 -3.03 17.39 2.33
CA GLY A 71 -4.31 17.26 3.03
C GLY A 71 -5.08 16.02 2.59
N SER A 72 -5.25 15.80 1.27
CA SER A 72 -5.98 14.66 0.74
C SER A 72 -5.32 13.34 1.12
N THR A 73 -4.00 13.24 1.01
CA THR A 73 -3.27 12.01 1.35
C THR A 73 -3.32 11.72 2.84
N LEU A 74 -3.19 12.74 3.70
CA LEU A 74 -3.35 12.55 5.14
C LEU A 74 -4.78 12.18 5.54
N GLN A 75 -5.78 12.73 4.84
CA GLN A 75 -7.18 12.33 5.02
C GLN A 75 -7.41 10.86 4.66
N GLU A 76 -6.84 10.40 3.55
CA GLU A 76 -7.01 9.01 3.08
C GLU A 76 -6.28 7.99 3.96
N VAL A 77 -5.01 8.25 4.33
CA VAL A 77 -4.17 7.24 4.97
C VAL A 77 -3.60 7.63 6.32
N GLY A 78 -3.51 8.91 6.65
CA GLY A 78 -2.85 9.39 7.87
C GLY A 78 -3.52 8.87 9.14
N LEU A 79 -4.86 8.96 9.22
CA LEU A 79 -5.65 8.46 10.34
C LEU A 79 -5.57 6.92 10.43
N LEU A 80 -5.54 6.25 9.28
CA LEU A 80 -5.46 4.80 9.21
C LEU A 80 -4.11 4.29 9.70
N ILE A 81 -3.01 4.99 9.36
CA ILE A 81 -1.67 4.71 9.88
C ILE A 81 -1.65 4.85 11.41
N ALA A 82 -2.23 5.92 11.96
CA ALA A 82 -2.28 6.15 13.39
C ALA A 82 -3.07 5.03 14.12
N LEU A 83 -4.27 4.70 13.64
CA LEU A 83 -5.10 3.62 14.21
C LEU A 83 -4.42 2.26 14.08
N GLY A 84 -3.77 1.98 12.95
CA GLY A 84 -2.98 0.77 12.75
C GLY A 84 -1.80 0.68 13.74
N ALA A 85 -1.10 1.78 13.99
CA ALA A 85 -0.02 1.85 14.98
C ALA A 85 -0.54 1.61 16.41
N MET A 86 -1.71 2.15 16.77
CA MET A 86 -2.35 1.91 18.07
C MET A 86 -2.70 0.42 18.23
N LEU A 87 -3.33 -0.20 17.21
CA LEU A 87 -3.65 -1.62 17.22
C LEU A 87 -2.39 -2.48 17.30
N GLY A 88 -1.35 -2.14 16.52
CA GLY A 88 -0.06 -2.81 16.53
C GLY A 88 0.65 -2.74 17.88
N LYS A 89 0.64 -1.57 18.53
CA LYS A 89 1.18 -1.36 19.88
C LYS A 89 0.48 -2.21 20.92
N LEU A 90 -0.86 -2.21 20.93
CA LEU A 90 -1.66 -3.04 21.84
C LEU A 90 -1.40 -4.53 21.60
N LEU A 91 -1.33 -4.98 20.36
CA LEU A 91 -1.01 -6.35 20.00
C LEU A 91 0.39 -6.77 20.50
N ALA A 92 1.41 -5.92 20.32
CA ALA A 92 2.77 -6.18 20.78
C ALA A 92 2.85 -6.25 22.31
N ASP A 93 2.32 -5.22 22.99
CA ASP A 93 2.42 -5.09 24.45
C ASP A 93 1.59 -6.12 25.21
N SER A 94 0.53 -6.65 24.62
CA SER A 94 -0.30 -7.72 25.21
C SER A 94 0.32 -9.11 25.15
N GLY A 95 1.42 -9.28 24.40
CA GLY A 95 1.97 -10.60 24.07
C GLY A 95 1.14 -11.38 23.02
N GLY A 96 0.11 -10.76 22.44
CA GLY A 96 -0.73 -11.35 21.39
C GLY A 96 0.08 -11.69 20.13
N ALA A 97 0.95 -10.79 19.72
CA ALA A 97 1.85 -11.04 18.59
C ALA A 97 2.73 -12.27 18.82
N ASN A 98 3.28 -12.41 20.05
CA ASN A 98 4.05 -13.59 20.44
C ASN A 98 3.23 -14.88 20.32
N ARG A 99 1.95 -14.83 20.70
CA ARG A 99 1.05 -15.99 20.61
C ARG A 99 0.80 -16.43 19.16
N VAL A 100 0.61 -15.47 18.23
CA VAL A 100 0.45 -15.80 16.79
C VAL A 100 1.70 -16.48 16.27
N ILE A 101 2.88 -15.96 16.60
CA ILE A 101 4.15 -16.50 16.15
C ILE A 101 4.40 -17.90 16.70
N ASP A 102 4.24 -18.09 18.01
CA ASP A 102 4.46 -19.39 18.64
C ASP A 102 3.55 -20.46 18.01
N THR A 103 2.33 -20.06 17.59
CA THR A 103 1.37 -20.99 16.98
C THR A 103 1.65 -21.24 15.50
N VAL A 104 1.95 -20.20 14.70
CA VAL A 104 2.14 -20.31 13.24
C VAL A 104 3.55 -20.81 12.91
N ILE A 105 4.58 -20.25 13.55
CA ILE A 105 5.97 -20.59 13.28
C ILE A 105 6.38 -21.86 14.02
N GLY A 106 5.89 -22.07 15.23
CA GLY A 106 6.16 -23.31 15.98
C GLY A 106 5.67 -24.57 15.27
N ARG A 107 4.74 -24.43 14.31
CA ARG A 107 4.25 -25.52 13.45
C ARG A 107 4.81 -25.48 12.04
N ALA A 108 5.37 -24.36 11.57
CA ALA A 108 5.89 -24.20 10.23
C ALA A 108 7.37 -24.63 10.16
N ARG A 109 7.71 -25.48 9.20
CA ARG A 109 9.12 -25.77 8.89
C ARG A 109 9.79 -24.49 8.40
N PRO A 110 11.07 -24.21 8.71
CA PRO A 110 11.75 -22.96 8.35
C PRO A 110 11.59 -22.54 6.88
N GLY A 111 11.62 -23.51 5.95
CA GLY A 111 11.45 -23.23 4.52
C GLY A 111 10.04 -22.78 4.12
N VAL A 112 9.02 -23.03 4.95
CA VAL A 112 7.61 -22.72 4.66
C VAL A 112 7.20 -21.35 5.21
N VAL A 113 7.94 -20.79 6.17
CA VAL A 113 7.61 -19.52 6.81
C VAL A 113 7.36 -18.36 5.83
N PRO A 114 8.17 -18.15 4.77
CA PRO A 114 7.90 -17.08 3.78
C PRO A 114 6.58 -17.30 3.01
N TRP A 115 6.21 -18.56 2.72
CA TRP A 115 4.95 -18.91 2.07
C TRP A 115 3.75 -18.67 2.99
N ALA A 116 3.90 -19.04 4.26
CA ALA A 116 2.89 -18.78 5.28
C ALA A 116 2.67 -17.27 5.45
N MET A 117 3.73 -16.45 5.43
CA MET A 117 3.64 -15.00 5.50
C MET A 117 2.91 -14.41 4.26
N ALA A 118 3.22 -14.91 3.05
CA ALA A 118 2.49 -14.51 1.85
C ALA A 118 1.00 -14.84 1.94
N LEU A 119 0.65 -16.05 2.41
CA LEU A 119 -0.74 -16.45 2.60
C LEU A 119 -1.46 -15.57 3.63
N VAL A 120 -0.83 -15.28 4.76
CA VAL A 120 -1.38 -14.38 5.79
C VAL A 120 -1.61 -12.99 5.20
N ALA A 121 -0.66 -12.47 4.42
CA ALA A 121 -0.78 -11.17 3.77
C ALA A 121 -1.89 -11.14 2.72
N VAL A 122 -2.07 -12.21 1.94
CA VAL A 122 -3.18 -12.36 1.00
C VAL A 122 -4.52 -12.34 1.74
N ILE A 123 -4.67 -13.13 2.80
CA ILE A 123 -5.94 -13.20 3.57
C ILE A 123 -6.27 -11.84 4.20
N ILE A 124 -5.29 -11.20 4.84
CA ILE A 124 -5.48 -9.91 5.50
C ILE A 124 -5.66 -8.78 4.47
N GLY A 125 -4.93 -8.86 3.35
CA GLY A 125 -4.94 -7.85 2.31
C GLY A 125 -6.22 -7.82 1.47
N LEU A 126 -7.03 -8.89 1.44
CA LEU A 126 -8.23 -8.95 0.62
C LEU A 126 -9.16 -7.73 0.80
N PRO A 127 -9.53 -7.33 2.02
CA PRO A 127 -10.44 -6.18 2.22
C PRO A 127 -9.72 -4.88 2.58
N MET A 128 -8.39 -4.84 2.60
CA MET A 128 -7.63 -3.73 3.19
C MET A 128 -6.75 -3.01 2.19
N PHE A 129 -6.66 -1.70 2.32
CA PHE A 129 -5.64 -0.91 1.62
C PHE A 129 -4.24 -1.39 1.99
N PHE A 130 -3.30 -1.28 1.07
CA PHE A 130 -1.91 -1.71 1.24
C PHE A 130 -1.28 -1.16 2.54
N GLU A 131 -1.45 0.13 2.78
CA GLU A 131 -0.85 0.84 3.92
C GLU A 131 -1.35 0.28 5.25
N ILE A 132 -2.65 0.01 5.35
CA ILE A 132 -3.29 -0.54 6.56
C ILE A 132 -2.76 -1.97 6.80
N GLY A 133 -2.78 -2.79 5.75
CA GLY A 133 -2.28 -4.16 5.82
C GLY A 133 -0.81 -4.22 6.24
N LEU A 134 0.02 -3.31 5.70
CA LEU A 134 1.42 -3.21 6.06
C LEU A 134 1.63 -2.85 7.53
N VAL A 135 0.92 -1.83 8.04
CA VAL A 135 1.02 -1.42 9.44
C VAL A 135 0.58 -2.54 10.38
N LEU A 136 -0.47 -3.29 10.03
CA LEU A 136 -0.93 -4.46 10.79
C LEU A 136 0.07 -5.63 10.75
N LEU A 137 0.67 -5.90 9.59
CA LEU A 137 1.63 -7.01 9.44
C LEU A 137 3.02 -6.69 9.97
N LEU A 138 3.40 -5.42 10.07
CA LEU A 138 4.74 -5.01 10.47
C LEU A 138 5.22 -5.65 11.77
N PRO A 139 4.48 -5.58 12.89
CA PRO A 139 4.89 -6.23 14.14
C PRO A 139 5.11 -7.74 13.96
N VAL A 140 4.22 -8.38 13.19
CA VAL A 140 4.31 -9.83 12.90
C VAL A 140 5.56 -10.13 12.06
N ILE A 141 5.80 -9.38 10.98
CA ILE A 141 6.99 -9.54 10.12
C ILE A 141 8.28 -9.43 10.95
N VAL A 142 8.37 -8.39 11.78
CA VAL A 142 9.57 -8.16 12.59
C VAL A 142 9.78 -9.28 13.60
N LEU A 143 8.75 -9.67 14.29
CA LEU A 143 8.80 -10.70 15.32
C LEU A 143 9.10 -12.10 14.73
N VAL A 144 8.49 -12.42 13.57
CA VAL A 144 8.78 -13.64 12.80
C VAL A 144 10.25 -13.65 12.37
N THR A 145 10.77 -12.51 11.92
CA THR A 145 12.19 -12.35 11.55
C THR A 145 13.11 -12.64 12.74
N GLN A 146 12.82 -12.05 13.90
CA GLN A 146 13.62 -12.26 15.12
C GLN A 146 13.65 -13.73 15.58
N ARG A 147 12.50 -14.41 15.53
CA ARG A 147 12.37 -15.79 16.04
C ARG A 147 12.78 -16.87 15.06
N SER A 148 12.58 -16.65 13.75
CA SER A 148 12.91 -17.64 12.73
C SER A 148 14.37 -17.65 12.32
N GLY A 149 15.17 -16.65 12.74
CA GLY A 149 16.56 -16.48 12.32
C GLY A 149 16.71 -16.10 10.83
N HIS A 150 15.61 -15.83 10.14
CA HIS A 150 15.65 -15.36 8.75
C HIS A 150 16.05 -13.87 8.68
N ARG A 151 16.64 -13.47 7.55
CA ARG A 151 16.85 -12.05 7.25
C ARG A 151 15.49 -11.36 7.04
N LEU A 152 15.39 -10.08 7.39
CA LEU A 152 14.14 -9.32 7.33
C LEU A 152 13.47 -9.42 5.95
N MET A 153 14.21 -9.21 4.87
CA MET A 153 13.64 -9.25 3.51
C MET A 153 13.10 -10.63 3.12
N ARG A 154 13.55 -11.71 3.77
CA ARG A 154 13.02 -13.06 3.53
C ARG A 154 11.57 -13.22 4.00
N ILE A 155 11.17 -12.44 4.99
CA ILE A 155 9.82 -12.45 5.59
C ILE A 155 9.00 -11.24 5.12
N ALA A 156 9.60 -10.05 5.02
CA ALA A 156 8.90 -8.83 4.64
C ALA A 156 8.40 -8.87 3.19
N ILE A 157 9.25 -9.29 2.24
CA ILE A 157 8.91 -9.31 0.81
C ILE A 157 7.68 -10.18 0.50
N PRO A 158 7.53 -11.42 1.05
CA PRO A 158 6.30 -12.18 0.85
C PRO A 158 5.03 -11.48 1.38
N GLY A 159 5.13 -10.82 2.53
CA GLY A 159 4.03 -10.03 3.07
C GLY A 159 3.68 -8.84 2.19
N LEU A 160 4.69 -8.08 1.78
CA LEU A 160 4.52 -6.92 0.90
C LEU A 160 3.94 -7.30 -0.47
N ALA A 161 4.46 -8.37 -1.08
CA ALA A 161 3.97 -8.85 -2.38
C ALA A 161 2.51 -9.32 -2.32
N GLY A 162 2.12 -10.00 -1.22
CA GLY A 162 0.72 -10.38 -1.01
C GLY A 162 -0.21 -9.17 -0.95
N LEU A 163 0.12 -8.17 -0.13
CA LEU A 163 -0.67 -6.96 0.00
C LEU A 163 -0.74 -6.17 -1.32
N SER A 164 0.41 -5.99 -1.99
CA SER A 164 0.50 -5.19 -3.21
C SER A 164 -0.22 -5.84 -4.38
N ALA A 165 -0.03 -7.14 -4.62
CA ALA A 165 -0.71 -7.84 -5.70
C ALA A 165 -2.24 -7.76 -5.56
N LEU A 166 -2.77 -7.87 -4.34
CA LEU A 166 -4.20 -7.74 -4.10
C LEU A 166 -4.69 -6.31 -4.34
N HIS A 167 -3.92 -5.31 -3.92
CA HIS A 167 -4.27 -3.90 -4.10
C HIS A 167 -4.46 -3.52 -5.58
N GLY A 168 -3.67 -4.10 -6.48
CA GLY A 168 -3.78 -3.84 -7.91
C GLY A 168 -4.71 -4.78 -8.69
N LEU A 169 -4.97 -6.00 -8.19
CA LEU A 169 -5.63 -7.05 -8.97
C LEU A 169 -7.01 -7.44 -8.46
N ILE A 170 -7.29 -7.26 -7.16
CA ILE A 170 -8.45 -7.89 -6.56
C ILE A 170 -9.46 -6.85 -6.08
N PRO A 171 -10.72 -6.88 -6.58
CA PRO A 171 -11.79 -6.17 -5.89
C PRO A 171 -11.99 -6.79 -4.49
N PRO A 172 -12.37 -6.01 -3.47
CA PRO A 172 -12.99 -4.70 -3.55
C PRO A 172 -12.02 -3.50 -3.41
N HIS A 173 -10.74 -3.65 -3.70
CA HIS A 173 -9.86 -2.49 -3.69
C HIS A 173 -10.34 -1.39 -4.65
N PRO A 174 -10.22 -0.09 -4.29
CA PRO A 174 -10.76 1.02 -5.08
C PRO A 174 -10.24 1.07 -6.52
N GLY A 175 -8.93 0.83 -6.72
CA GLY A 175 -8.33 0.79 -8.04
C GLY A 175 -9.02 -0.20 -8.99
N PRO A 176 -9.01 -1.50 -8.66
CA PRO A 176 -9.72 -2.53 -9.43
C PRO A 176 -11.20 -2.24 -9.64
N LEU A 177 -11.95 -1.83 -8.60
CA LEU A 177 -13.39 -1.52 -8.75
C LEU A 177 -13.64 -0.39 -9.75
N LEU A 178 -12.83 0.67 -9.70
CA LEU A 178 -12.96 1.79 -10.62
C LEU A 178 -12.55 1.41 -12.04
N ALA A 179 -11.52 0.56 -12.21
CA ALA A 179 -11.17 0.04 -13.53
C ALA A 179 -12.29 -0.84 -14.11
N ILE A 180 -12.84 -1.77 -13.31
CA ILE A 180 -13.97 -2.63 -13.68
C ILE A 180 -15.15 -1.77 -14.14
N SER A 181 -15.53 -0.76 -13.35
CA SER A 181 -16.62 0.15 -13.68
C SER A 181 -16.37 0.94 -14.97
N ALA A 182 -15.15 1.48 -15.15
CA ALA A 182 -14.82 2.32 -16.30
C ALA A 182 -14.82 1.53 -17.62
N VAL A 183 -14.30 0.30 -17.62
CA VAL A 183 -14.28 -0.55 -18.82
C VAL A 183 -15.50 -1.48 -18.95
N HIS A 184 -16.51 -1.29 -18.09
CA HIS A 184 -17.73 -2.09 -18.04
C HIS A 184 -17.49 -3.61 -17.92
N ALA A 185 -16.43 -4.01 -17.19
CA ALA A 185 -16.11 -5.41 -16.94
C ALA A 185 -17.07 -6.03 -15.91
N ASP A 186 -17.28 -7.34 -16.00
CA ASP A 186 -17.99 -8.10 -14.97
C ASP A 186 -17.14 -8.27 -13.74
N LEU A 187 -17.68 -7.93 -12.56
CA LEU A 187 -16.95 -7.96 -11.29
C LEU A 187 -16.60 -9.39 -10.89
N GLY A 188 -17.52 -10.35 -11.07
CA GLY A 188 -17.31 -11.75 -10.71
C GLY A 188 -16.23 -12.40 -11.57
N VAL A 189 -16.28 -12.17 -12.89
CA VAL A 189 -15.27 -12.65 -13.85
C VAL A 189 -13.91 -12.02 -13.53
N THR A 190 -13.88 -10.70 -13.26
CA THR A 190 -12.64 -10.01 -12.92
C THR A 190 -12.06 -10.51 -11.60
N LEU A 191 -12.89 -10.79 -10.60
CA LEU A 191 -12.45 -11.37 -9.32
C LEU A 191 -11.85 -12.76 -9.53
N ALA A 192 -12.53 -13.63 -10.29
CA ALA A 192 -12.05 -15.00 -10.54
C ALA A 192 -10.71 -15.01 -11.30
N LEU A 193 -10.61 -14.22 -12.37
CA LEU A 193 -9.38 -14.07 -13.15
C LEU A 193 -8.29 -13.37 -12.34
N GLY A 194 -8.65 -12.38 -11.54
CA GLY A 194 -7.75 -11.68 -10.63
C GLY A 194 -7.11 -12.61 -9.61
N ILE A 195 -7.89 -13.51 -8.97
CA ILE A 195 -7.35 -14.53 -8.06
C ILE A 195 -6.40 -15.47 -8.82
N LEU A 196 -6.80 -15.92 -10.01
CA LEU A 196 -5.96 -16.80 -10.84
C LEU A 196 -4.61 -16.16 -11.18
N VAL A 197 -4.59 -14.86 -11.49
CA VAL A 197 -3.37 -14.09 -11.77
C VAL A 197 -2.59 -13.76 -10.49
N ALA A 198 -3.28 -13.41 -9.40
CA ALA A 198 -2.63 -13.00 -8.16
C ALA A 198 -1.83 -14.14 -7.52
N LEU A 199 -2.32 -15.39 -7.54
CA LEU A 199 -1.65 -16.52 -6.91
C LEU A 199 -0.21 -16.73 -7.42
N PRO A 200 0.04 -16.92 -8.73
CA PRO A 200 1.41 -17.05 -9.25
C PRO A 200 2.20 -15.76 -9.11
N THR A 201 1.56 -14.60 -9.23
CA THR A 201 2.21 -13.30 -9.06
C THR A 201 2.78 -13.13 -7.65
N VAL A 202 2.00 -13.45 -6.63
CA VAL A 202 2.43 -13.43 -5.22
C VAL A 202 3.50 -14.49 -4.96
N ALA A 203 3.37 -15.70 -5.52
CA ALA A 203 4.36 -16.76 -5.36
C ALA A 203 5.74 -16.32 -5.89
N ILE A 204 5.77 -15.72 -7.07
CA ILE A 204 7.01 -15.28 -7.75
C ILE A 204 7.54 -13.99 -7.12
N GLY A 205 6.71 -12.95 -7.00
CA GLY A 205 7.10 -11.64 -6.43
C GLY A 205 7.37 -11.68 -4.92
N GLY A 206 6.78 -12.63 -4.20
CA GLY A 206 6.90 -12.79 -2.76
C GLY A 206 7.97 -13.84 -2.37
N PRO A 207 7.55 -15.07 -2.03
CA PRO A 207 8.45 -16.10 -1.48
C PRO A 207 9.67 -16.39 -2.35
N LEU A 208 9.53 -16.45 -3.68
CA LEU A 208 10.66 -16.73 -4.57
C LEU A 208 11.61 -15.52 -4.68
N PHE A 209 11.07 -14.34 -4.96
CA PHE A 209 11.91 -13.14 -5.05
C PHE A 209 12.57 -12.78 -3.71
N SER A 210 11.95 -13.11 -2.58
CA SER A 210 12.54 -12.87 -1.25
C SER A 210 13.90 -13.55 -1.04
N LEU A 211 14.19 -14.65 -1.77
CA LEU A 211 15.50 -15.30 -1.76
C LEU A 211 16.59 -14.36 -2.29
N LEU A 212 16.26 -13.63 -3.36
CA LEU A 212 17.16 -12.68 -3.99
C LEU A 212 17.24 -11.37 -3.20
N ALA A 213 16.10 -10.81 -2.81
CA ALA A 213 16.01 -9.60 -2.01
C ALA A 213 16.78 -9.70 -0.69
N ALA A 214 16.70 -10.83 0.01
CA ALA A 214 17.44 -11.08 1.23
C ALA A 214 18.96 -11.23 1.02
N ARG A 215 19.41 -11.58 -0.20
CA ARG A 215 20.83 -11.58 -0.57
C ARG A 215 21.32 -10.17 -0.89
N TRP A 216 20.52 -9.38 -1.61
CA TRP A 216 20.86 -8.01 -2.00
C TRP A 216 20.88 -7.05 -0.80
N VAL A 217 19.94 -7.27 0.14
CA VAL A 217 19.78 -6.44 1.34
C VAL A 217 19.76 -7.34 2.58
N PRO A 218 20.93 -7.75 3.09
CA PRO A 218 21.06 -8.71 4.18
C PRO A 218 20.84 -8.06 5.55
N VAL A 219 19.76 -7.30 5.73
CA VAL A 219 19.41 -6.66 7.01
C VAL A 219 18.68 -7.64 7.92
N GLY A 220 18.96 -7.54 9.22
CA GLY A 220 18.22 -8.23 10.29
C GLY A 220 16.93 -7.51 10.64
N ALA A 221 16.23 -8.04 11.63
CA ALA A 221 15.07 -7.36 12.20
C ALA A 221 15.50 -5.99 12.76
N PRO A 222 14.77 -4.90 12.45
CA PRO A 222 15.09 -3.61 13.02
C PRO A 222 14.88 -3.65 14.54
N GLN A 223 15.80 -3.07 15.28
CA GLN A 223 15.65 -2.91 16.74
C GLN A 223 14.52 -1.95 17.08
N ARG A 224 14.21 -1.03 16.14
CA ARG A 224 13.07 -0.11 16.17
C ARG A 224 12.36 -0.21 14.83
N ALA A 225 11.13 -0.64 14.84
CA ALA A 225 10.28 -0.62 13.65
C ALA A 225 9.26 0.50 13.81
N GLY A 226 9.32 1.52 12.93
CA GLY A 226 8.43 2.68 13.00
C GLY A 226 8.51 3.42 14.35
N GLY A 227 9.69 3.43 15.01
CA GLY A 227 9.90 4.02 16.33
C GLY A 227 9.33 3.22 17.52
N ILE A 228 8.73 2.06 17.28
CA ILE A 228 8.35 1.11 18.33
C ILE A 228 9.61 0.31 18.70
N GLU A 229 10.12 0.46 19.93
CA GLU A 229 11.14 -0.44 20.46
C GLU A 229 10.54 -1.83 20.59
N LEU A 230 10.96 -2.72 19.70
CA LEU A 230 10.64 -4.14 19.78
C LEU A 230 11.78 -4.79 20.58
N SER A 231 11.71 -4.66 21.90
CA SER A 231 12.68 -5.23 22.82
C SER A 231 12.63 -6.76 22.75
N GLY A 232 13.58 -7.32 22.00
CA GLY A 232 13.99 -8.72 22.09
C GLY A 232 15.38 -8.75 22.71
N GLY A 233 15.48 -9.18 23.95
CA GLY A 233 16.63 -8.99 24.80
C GLY A 233 17.98 -9.45 24.27
N ASP A 234 18.95 -8.57 24.43
CA ASP A 234 20.33 -8.91 24.75
C ASP A 234 20.69 -8.09 26.01
N GLY A 235 21.13 -8.83 27.05
CA GLY A 235 21.19 -8.37 28.41
C GLY A 235 22.16 -7.21 28.68
N ASN A 236 21.65 -5.99 28.66
CA ASN A 236 22.29 -4.84 29.27
C ASN A 236 21.50 -4.37 30.51
N THR A 237 22.16 -3.82 31.49
CA THR A 237 21.65 -3.51 32.84
C THR A 237 20.38 -2.63 32.87
N ALA A 238 20.10 -1.82 31.84
CA ALA A 238 18.87 -1.07 31.72
C ALA A 238 17.64 -1.98 31.43
N ASP A 239 17.85 -3.14 30.76
CA ASP A 239 16.80 -4.15 30.51
C ASP A 239 16.48 -4.97 31.77
N ARG A 240 17.40 -5.06 32.75
CA ARG A 240 17.15 -5.73 34.04
C ARG A 240 16.22 -4.92 34.92
N ASP A 241 16.27 -3.59 34.88
CA ASP A 241 15.36 -2.72 35.62
C ASP A 241 13.95 -2.69 34.94
N ALA A 242 13.90 -2.78 33.61
CA ALA A 242 12.65 -2.99 32.87
C ALA A 242 12.09 -4.41 33.09
N ALA A 243 12.91 -5.44 33.12
CA ALA A 243 12.52 -6.82 33.42
C ALA A 243 12.13 -6.99 34.89
N ALA A 244 12.79 -6.31 35.85
CA ALA A 244 12.39 -6.28 37.25
C ALA A 244 11.07 -5.52 37.47
N GLY A 245 10.78 -4.52 36.65
CA GLY A 245 9.45 -3.86 36.58
C GLY A 245 8.35 -4.80 36.05
N ILE A 246 8.70 -5.70 35.13
CA ILE A 246 7.79 -6.72 34.56
C ILE A 246 7.57 -7.88 35.55
N GLU A 247 8.58 -8.26 36.34
CA GLU A 247 8.47 -9.27 37.40
C GLU A 247 7.68 -8.75 38.62
N ALA A 248 7.70 -7.44 38.88
CA ALA A 248 6.92 -6.80 39.95
C ALA A 248 5.44 -6.60 39.58
N GLU A 249 5.08 -6.56 38.29
CA GLU A 249 3.70 -6.56 37.81
C GLU A 249 3.24 -8.00 37.56
N GLY A 250 2.82 -8.69 38.56
CA GLY A 250 2.39 -10.09 38.61
C GLY A 250 1.88 -10.66 37.29
N ARG A 251 2.10 -11.95 37.03
CA ARG A 251 1.81 -12.73 35.81
C ARG A 251 0.59 -12.22 35.03
N ARG A 252 0.81 -11.30 34.08
CA ARG A 252 -0.24 -10.83 33.17
C ARG A 252 -0.71 -11.98 32.29
N ARG A 253 -2.00 -12.06 32.06
CA ARG A 253 -2.60 -13.02 31.15
C ARG A 253 -2.22 -12.62 29.72
N THR A 254 -1.75 -13.55 28.89
CA THR A 254 -1.60 -13.35 27.45
C THR A 254 -2.87 -13.75 26.75
N PRO A 255 -3.31 -13.03 25.69
CA PRO A 255 -4.50 -13.40 24.94
C PRO A 255 -4.31 -14.77 24.26
N SER A 256 -5.40 -15.53 24.10
CA SER A 256 -5.34 -16.78 23.35
C SER A 256 -5.13 -16.53 21.85
N PHE A 257 -4.64 -17.54 21.12
CA PHE A 257 -4.47 -17.44 19.67
C PHE A 257 -5.75 -17.02 18.94
N ALA A 258 -6.90 -17.64 19.30
CA ALA A 258 -8.19 -17.33 18.69
C ALA A 258 -8.63 -15.88 18.94
N VAL A 259 -8.47 -15.38 20.18
CA VAL A 259 -8.76 -13.99 20.53
C VAL A 259 -7.83 -13.05 19.77
N THR A 260 -6.55 -13.38 19.68
CA THR A 260 -5.57 -12.56 18.97
C THR A 260 -5.91 -12.44 17.49
N VAL A 261 -6.09 -13.59 16.82
CA VAL A 261 -6.43 -13.62 15.38
C VAL A 261 -7.81 -12.98 15.15
N GLY A 262 -8.80 -13.25 16.01
CA GLY A 262 -10.11 -12.65 15.91
C GLY A 262 -10.07 -11.12 16.03
N THR A 263 -9.27 -10.57 16.95
CA THR A 263 -9.10 -9.11 17.11
C THR A 263 -8.36 -8.49 15.89
N ILE A 264 -7.31 -9.15 15.38
CA ILE A 264 -6.57 -8.69 14.18
C ILE A 264 -7.49 -8.70 12.94
N LEU A 265 -8.25 -9.79 12.76
CA LEU A 265 -9.12 -9.96 11.61
C LEU A 265 -10.44 -9.19 11.72
N PHE A 266 -10.76 -8.64 12.88
CA PHE A 266 -12.04 -7.96 13.12
C PHE A 266 -12.29 -6.82 12.12
N PRO A 267 -11.37 -5.87 11.87
CA PRO A 267 -11.59 -4.84 10.85
C PRO A 267 -11.68 -5.44 9.44
N VAL A 268 -10.94 -6.53 9.18
CA VAL A 268 -10.99 -7.27 7.91
C VAL A 268 -12.39 -7.83 7.66
N VAL A 269 -12.98 -8.46 8.66
CA VAL A 269 -14.33 -9.05 8.58
C VAL A 269 -15.37 -7.96 8.31
N LEU A 270 -15.25 -6.80 8.94
CA LEU A 270 -16.15 -5.67 8.71
C LEU A 270 -16.07 -5.15 7.28
N MET A 271 -14.85 -4.92 6.77
CA MET A 271 -14.64 -4.43 5.41
C MET A 271 -15.06 -5.48 4.35
N LEU A 272 -14.78 -6.77 4.60
CA LEU A 272 -15.23 -7.85 3.73
C LEU A 272 -16.76 -7.96 3.72
N GLY A 273 -17.39 -7.79 4.88
CA GLY A 273 -18.83 -7.73 5.00
C GLY A 273 -19.44 -6.62 4.14
N LYS A 274 -18.87 -5.40 4.16
CA LYS A 274 -19.25 -4.30 3.27
C LYS A 274 -19.14 -4.73 1.80
N ALA A 275 -17.98 -5.25 1.39
CA ALA A 275 -17.74 -5.67 0.02
C ALA A 275 -18.73 -6.75 -0.47
N LEU A 276 -19.05 -7.73 0.38
CA LEU A 276 -20.05 -8.75 0.06
C LEU A 276 -21.45 -8.15 -0.09
N VAL A 277 -21.83 -7.23 0.80
CA VAL A 277 -23.11 -6.55 0.72
C VAL A 277 -23.19 -5.68 -0.54
N ASP A 278 -22.12 -4.98 -0.92
CA ASP A 278 -22.04 -4.19 -2.16
C ASP A 278 -22.26 -5.03 -3.42
N ILE A 279 -21.76 -6.28 -3.43
CA ILE A 279 -21.95 -7.22 -4.53
C ILE A 279 -23.40 -7.75 -4.58
N ILE A 280 -23.96 -8.09 -3.42
CA ILE A 280 -25.28 -8.74 -3.33
C ILE A 280 -26.40 -7.72 -3.48
N VAL A 281 -26.24 -6.53 -2.90
CA VAL A 281 -27.24 -5.47 -2.86
C VAL A 281 -26.83 -4.35 -3.82
N THR A 282 -27.31 -4.43 -5.06
CA THR A 282 -26.96 -3.49 -6.12
C THR A 282 -27.78 -2.20 -6.14
N ASP A 283 -28.93 -2.16 -5.40
CA ASP A 283 -29.74 -0.95 -5.31
C ASP A 283 -29.05 0.10 -4.41
N THR A 284 -28.53 1.14 -5.07
CA THR A 284 -27.88 2.28 -4.41
C THR A 284 -28.81 3.47 -4.19
N LYS A 285 -29.98 3.48 -4.87
CA LYS A 285 -30.93 4.60 -4.75
C LYS A 285 -31.85 4.47 -3.54
N ASN A 286 -32.24 3.22 -3.21
CA ASN A 286 -33.01 2.90 -2.01
C ASN A 286 -32.32 1.72 -1.28
N PRO A 287 -31.16 1.95 -0.67
CA PRO A 287 -30.40 0.88 -0.05
C PRO A 287 -31.19 0.31 1.16
N PRO A 288 -31.29 -1.02 1.29
CA PRO A 288 -31.86 -1.63 2.48
C PRO A 288 -30.99 -1.33 3.70
N GLU A 289 -31.57 -1.36 4.91
CA GLU A 289 -30.88 -1.04 6.16
C GLU A 289 -29.57 -1.83 6.34
N VAL A 290 -29.54 -3.08 5.94
CA VAL A 290 -28.35 -3.92 6.01
C VAL A 290 -27.18 -3.31 5.23
N ARG A 291 -27.43 -2.75 4.04
CA ARG A 291 -26.41 -2.07 3.24
C ARG A 291 -25.91 -0.81 3.96
N VAL A 292 -26.81 0.02 4.47
CA VAL A 292 -26.45 1.25 5.21
C VAL A 292 -25.56 0.94 6.41
N VAL A 293 -25.89 -0.13 7.16
CA VAL A 293 -25.09 -0.57 8.31
C VAL A 293 -23.72 -1.05 7.86
N PHE A 294 -23.61 -1.90 6.84
CA PHE A 294 -22.32 -2.41 6.38
C PHE A 294 -21.48 -1.34 5.68
N ASP A 295 -22.08 -0.39 4.97
CA ASP A 295 -21.40 0.78 4.43
C ASP A 295 -20.72 1.59 5.53
N PHE A 296 -21.38 1.75 6.67
CA PHE A 296 -20.82 2.48 7.81
C PHE A 296 -19.76 1.68 8.58
N ILE A 297 -20.08 0.46 9.04
CA ILE A 297 -19.14 -0.30 9.89
C ILE A 297 -17.97 -0.88 9.11
N GLY A 298 -18.11 -1.09 7.81
CA GLY A 298 -17.06 -1.56 6.91
C GLY A 298 -16.23 -0.43 6.28
N GLU A 299 -16.55 0.85 6.55
CA GLU A 299 -15.68 1.96 6.16
C GLU A 299 -14.33 1.84 6.89
N PRO A 300 -13.18 1.91 6.20
CA PRO A 300 -11.86 1.66 6.79
C PRO A 300 -11.59 2.40 8.10
N LEU A 301 -11.94 3.69 8.17
CA LEU A 301 -11.76 4.49 9.37
C LEU A 301 -12.59 3.97 10.54
N VAL A 302 -13.86 3.64 10.29
CA VAL A 302 -14.79 3.11 11.31
C VAL A 302 -14.36 1.71 11.74
N ALA A 303 -14.05 0.83 10.78
CA ALA A 303 -13.63 -0.54 11.05
C ALA A 303 -12.36 -0.60 11.91
N LEU A 304 -11.33 0.24 11.59
CA LEU A 304 -10.11 0.31 12.40
C LEU A 304 -10.34 0.96 13.76
N THR A 305 -11.21 1.97 13.87
CA THR A 305 -11.57 2.56 15.16
C THR A 305 -12.22 1.53 16.05
N LEU A 306 -13.20 0.77 15.54
CA LEU A 306 -13.85 -0.31 16.25
C LEU A 306 -12.84 -1.41 16.64
N ALA A 307 -11.88 -1.73 15.75
CA ALA A 307 -10.82 -2.68 16.04
C ALA A 307 -9.93 -2.24 17.21
N VAL A 308 -9.55 -0.95 17.26
CA VAL A 308 -8.81 -0.40 18.41
C VAL A 308 -9.61 -0.48 19.69
N LEU A 309 -10.93 -0.17 19.66
CA LEU A 309 -11.80 -0.29 20.82
C LEU A 309 -11.93 -1.76 21.30
N VAL A 310 -12.07 -2.72 20.37
CA VAL A 310 -12.04 -4.16 20.70
C VAL A 310 -10.69 -4.56 21.27
N ALA A 311 -9.58 -4.06 20.69
CA ALA A 311 -8.24 -4.33 21.17
C ALA A 311 -7.99 -3.76 22.59
N LEU A 312 -8.57 -2.61 22.94
CA LEU A 312 -8.55 -2.10 24.31
C LEU A 312 -9.17 -3.10 25.28
N GLY A 313 -10.24 -3.78 24.87
CA GLY A 313 -10.83 -4.86 25.67
C GLY A 313 -9.96 -6.11 25.71
N THR A 314 -9.61 -6.66 24.56
CA THR A 314 -8.95 -7.97 24.41
C THR A 314 -7.46 -7.97 24.70
N PHE A 315 -6.73 -6.94 24.24
CA PHE A 315 -5.28 -6.76 24.43
C PHE A 315 -4.95 -5.83 25.59
N GLY A 316 -5.95 -5.09 26.08
CA GLY A 316 -5.81 -4.15 27.17
C GLY A 316 -6.35 -4.69 28.49
N TYR A 317 -7.61 -4.45 28.74
CA TYR A 317 -8.23 -4.77 30.05
C TYR A 317 -8.21 -6.26 30.37
N ALA A 318 -8.46 -7.14 29.40
CA ALA A 318 -8.45 -8.59 29.61
C ALA A 318 -7.07 -9.15 29.97
N VAL A 319 -6.00 -8.44 29.59
CA VAL A 319 -4.60 -8.76 29.89
C VAL A 319 -4.16 -8.18 31.23
N GLY A 320 -4.93 -7.24 31.79
CA GLY A 320 -4.66 -6.63 33.10
C GLY A 320 -4.04 -5.23 33.03
N PHE A 321 -4.10 -4.52 31.90
CA PHE A 321 -3.71 -3.11 31.83
C PHE A 321 -4.80 -2.21 32.44
N THR A 322 -4.36 -1.17 33.13
CA THR A 322 -5.24 -0.11 33.62
C THR A 322 -5.56 0.91 32.54
N GLY A 323 -6.63 1.69 32.67
CA GLY A 323 -6.99 2.75 31.71
C GLY A 323 -5.87 3.78 31.52
N SER A 324 -5.16 4.15 32.59
CA SER A 324 -4.01 5.07 32.53
C SER A 324 -2.86 4.47 31.71
N GLN A 325 -2.55 3.18 31.91
CA GLN A 325 -1.51 2.49 31.12
C GLN A 325 -1.91 2.39 29.63
N LEU A 326 -3.17 2.11 29.33
CA LEU A 326 -3.68 2.04 27.98
C LEU A 326 -3.63 3.40 27.27
N SER A 327 -4.05 4.47 27.95
CA SER A 327 -3.97 5.83 27.43
C SER A 327 -2.52 6.22 27.09
N LYS A 328 -1.57 5.89 27.99
CA LYS A 328 -0.15 6.12 27.74
C LYS A 328 0.36 5.31 26.53
N LYS A 329 0.03 4.00 26.46
CA LYS A 329 0.45 3.14 25.34
C LYS A 329 -0.07 3.63 24.00
N ILE A 330 -1.32 4.10 23.93
CA ILE A 330 -1.90 4.70 22.74
C ILE A 330 -1.15 6.00 22.37
N GLY A 331 -0.90 6.89 23.35
CA GLY A 331 -0.12 8.10 23.11
C GLY A 331 1.28 7.80 22.60
N ASP A 332 1.97 6.83 23.21
CA ASP A 332 3.33 6.41 22.83
C ASP A 332 3.36 5.77 21.43
N SER A 333 2.25 5.24 20.91
CA SER A 333 2.17 4.63 19.58
C SER A 333 2.20 5.63 18.43
N VAL A 334 1.79 6.88 18.65
CA VAL A 334 1.66 7.92 17.61
C VAL A 334 2.99 8.59 17.30
N GLY A 335 3.84 8.85 18.32
CA GLY A 335 5.11 9.53 18.15
C GLY A 335 5.99 8.92 17.05
N PRO A 336 6.23 7.60 17.07
CA PRO A 336 7.05 6.92 16.08
C PRO A 336 6.55 7.02 14.64
N VAL A 337 5.24 7.08 14.42
CA VAL A 337 4.65 7.17 13.07
C VAL A 337 4.47 8.61 12.57
N ALA A 338 4.71 9.61 13.40
CA ALA A 338 4.57 11.02 13.02
C ALA A 338 5.49 11.41 11.84
N ALA A 339 6.75 10.95 11.85
CA ALA A 339 7.68 11.18 10.74
C ALA A 339 7.19 10.50 9.44
N VAL A 340 6.63 9.30 9.55
CA VAL A 340 6.06 8.56 8.41
C VAL A 340 4.88 9.35 7.84
N ILE A 341 3.95 9.80 8.69
CA ILE A 341 2.79 10.59 8.29
C ILE A 341 3.21 11.85 7.54
N LEU A 342 4.25 12.56 8.05
CA LEU A 342 4.76 13.77 7.41
C LEU A 342 5.34 13.50 6.02
N ILE A 343 6.14 12.45 5.85
CA ILE A 343 6.75 12.08 4.57
C ILE A 343 5.69 11.59 3.58
N VAL A 344 4.75 10.78 4.04
CA VAL A 344 3.60 10.31 3.24
C VAL A 344 2.76 11.48 2.75
N GLY A 345 2.46 12.44 3.63
CA GLY A 345 1.79 13.70 3.25
C GLY A 345 2.55 14.46 2.17
N ALA A 346 3.88 14.65 2.34
CA ALA A 346 4.70 15.33 1.34
C ALA A 346 4.73 14.60 -0.01
N GLY A 347 4.71 13.25 -0.01
CA GLY A 347 4.54 12.44 -1.23
C GLY A 347 3.22 12.74 -1.93
N GLY A 348 2.14 12.87 -1.16
CA GLY A 348 0.84 13.33 -1.68
C GLY A 348 0.87 14.73 -2.25
N GLY A 349 1.60 15.64 -1.60
CA GLY A 349 1.83 17.01 -2.10
C GLY A 349 2.54 16.99 -3.46
N PHE A 350 3.59 16.18 -3.61
CA PHE A 350 4.29 16.02 -4.88
C PHE A 350 3.38 15.42 -5.96
N LYS A 351 2.60 14.36 -5.62
CA LYS A 351 1.58 13.79 -6.51
C LYS A 351 0.64 14.88 -7.04
N GLN A 352 0.06 15.68 -6.16
CA GLN A 352 -0.88 16.72 -6.54
C GLN A 352 -0.25 17.84 -7.37
N SER A 353 1.03 18.14 -7.13
CA SER A 353 1.78 19.08 -7.97
C SER A 353 1.95 18.57 -9.41
N LEU A 354 2.21 17.27 -9.60
CA LEU A 354 2.25 16.64 -10.93
C LEU A 354 0.88 16.67 -11.63
N ILE A 355 -0.19 16.36 -10.89
CA ILE A 355 -1.57 16.39 -11.41
C ILE A 355 -1.95 17.82 -11.79
N GLY A 356 -1.74 18.79 -10.90
CA GLY A 356 -2.05 20.19 -11.14
C GLY A 356 -1.23 20.84 -12.26
N ALA A 357 -0.06 20.28 -12.58
CA ALA A 357 0.75 20.66 -13.74
C ALA A 357 0.27 20.06 -15.07
N GLY A 358 -0.68 19.10 -15.07
CA GLY A 358 -1.18 18.43 -16.27
C GLY A 358 -0.25 17.33 -16.80
N VAL A 359 0.69 16.84 -15.99
CA VAL A 359 1.63 15.77 -16.42
C VAL A 359 0.86 14.48 -16.77
N GLY A 360 -0.21 14.16 -16.05
CA GLY A 360 -1.06 12.99 -16.33
C GLY A 360 -1.66 13.03 -17.73
N ASP A 361 -2.19 14.18 -18.15
CA ASP A 361 -2.79 14.37 -19.49
C ASP A 361 -1.73 14.22 -20.59
N SER A 362 -0.52 14.73 -20.38
CA SER A 362 0.57 14.61 -21.34
C SER A 362 1.03 13.15 -21.50
N VAL A 363 1.06 12.37 -20.39
CA VAL A 363 1.33 10.92 -20.43
C VAL A 363 0.25 10.20 -21.24
N ALA A 364 -1.02 10.53 -21.02
CA ALA A 364 -2.15 9.94 -21.73
C ALA A 364 -2.11 10.20 -23.23
N LYS A 365 -1.81 11.44 -23.64
CA LYS A 365 -1.66 11.82 -25.06
C LYS A 365 -0.53 11.05 -25.73
N TRP A 366 0.62 10.91 -25.06
CA TRP A 366 1.75 10.15 -25.58
C TRP A 366 1.36 8.71 -25.90
N ALA A 367 0.64 8.05 -25.01
CA ALA A 367 0.25 6.67 -25.18
C ALA A 367 -0.77 6.46 -26.31
N ASN A 368 -1.76 7.36 -26.46
CA ASN A 368 -2.80 7.27 -27.49
C ASN A 368 -2.26 7.37 -28.92
N GLY A 369 -1.13 8.03 -29.16
CA GLY A 369 -0.51 8.17 -30.48
C GLY A 369 0.21 6.92 -31.00
N ALA A 370 0.35 5.85 -30.21
CA ALA A 370 1.29 4.77 -30.48
C ALA A 370 0.72 3.51 -31.18
N HIS A 371 -0.58 3.43 -31.55
CA HIS A 371 -1.25 2.29 -32.24
C HIS A 371 -0.96 0.90 -31.63
N ILE A 372 -1.10 0.77 -30.32
CA ILE A 372 -0.79 -0.44 -29.56
C ILE A 372 -2.08 -1.21 -29.24
N SER A 373 -2.03 -2.55 -29.06
CA SER A 373 -3.16 -3.35 -28.56
C SER A 373 -3.76 -2.73 -27.30
N VAL A 374 -5.09 -2.70 -27.19
CA VAL A 374 -5.80 -2.09 -26.03
C VAL A 374 -5.33 -2.66 -24.70
N LEU A 375 -5.01 -3.95 -24.61
CA LEU A 375 -4.45 -4.58 -23.42
C LEU A 375 -3.09 -3.97 -23.05
N VAL A 376 -2.17 -3.93 -24.02
CA VAL A 376 -0.82 -3.38 -23.86
C VAL A 376 -0.89 -1.88 -23.60
N LEU A 377 -1.77 -1.17 -24.30
CA LEU A 377 -2.00 0.27 -24.13
C LEU A 377 -2.46 0.57 -22.69
N GLY A 378 -3.47 -0.15 -22.19
CA GLY A 378 -3.97 0.03 -20.82
C GLY A 378 -2.88 -0.20 -19.77
N TYR A 379 -2.07 -1.24 -19.93
CA TYR A 379 -0.92 -1.50 -19.08
C TYR A 379 0.12 -0.37 -19.13
N LEU A 380 0.57 0.04 -20.33
CA LEU A 380 1.59 1.08 -20.49
C LEU A 380 1.14 2.46 -20.00
N ILE A 381 -0.13 2.83 -20.23
CA ILE A 381 -0.70 4.06 -19.67
C ILE A 381 -0.68 4.01 -18.15
N ALA A 382 -1.11 2.90 -17.56
CA ALA A 382 -1.09 2.74 -16.10
C ALA A 382 0.36 2.81 -15.55
N VAL A 383 1.34 2.17 -16.21
CA VAL A 383 2.77 2.27 -15.87
C VAL A 383 3.26 3.72 -15.94
N ALA A 384 2.97 4.42 -17.04
CA ALA A 384 3.41 5.79 -17.22
C ALA A 384 2.80 6.75 -16.18
N LEU A 385 1.50 6.61 -15.91
CA LEU A 385 0.79 7.36 -14.86
C LEU A 385 1.31 7.01 -13.47
N ARG A 386 1.61 5.73 -13.20
CA ARG A 386 2.22 5.28 -11.95
C ARG A 386 3.57 5.96 -11.72
N LEU A 387 4.43 5.96 -12.73
CA LEU A 387 5.75 6.62 -12.66
C LEU A 387 5.62 8.14 -12.45
N ALA A 388 4.64 8.78 -13.08
CA ALA A 388 4.43 10.21 -12.95
C ALA A 388 3.80 10.60 -11.60
N THR A 389 2.75 9.90 -11.17
CA THR A 389 1.93 10.32 -10.03
C THR A 389 2.30 9.66 -8.71
N GLY A 390 2.95 8.50 -8.74
CA GLY A 390 3.30 7.72 -7.55
C GLY A 390 2.12 7.03 -6.87
N SER A 391 0.90 7.08 -7.43
CA SER A 391 -0.30 6.50 -6.84
C SER A 391 -0.87 5.39 -7.73
N ALA A 392 -0.96 4.18 -7.20
CA ALA A 392 -1.56 3.06 -7.92
C ALA A 392 -3.04 3.33 -8.22
N THR A 393 -3.81 3.84 -7.27
CA THR A 393 -5.24 4.15 -7.45
C THR A 393 -5.44 5.21 -8.54
N VAL A 394 -4.68 6.33 -8.49
CA VAL A 394 -4.78 7.38 -9.50
C VAL A 394 -4.38 6.86 -10.89
N ALA A 395 -3.30 6.08 -10.97
CA ALA A 395 -2.85 5.48 -12.21
C ALA A 395 -3.93 4.55 -12.80
N THR A 396 -4.53 3.70 -11.97
CA THR A 396 -5.60 2.78 -12.39
C THR A 396 -6.83 3.52 -12.91
N VAL A 397 -7.34 4.48 -12.14
CA VAL A 397 -8.57 5.23 -12.50
C VAL A 397 -8.37 6.02 -13.78
N THR A 398 -7.26 6.73 -13.89
CA THR A 398 -6.96 7.56 -15.06
C THR A 398 -6.71 6.69 -16.29
N ALA A 399 -5.93 5.62 -16.19
CA ALA A 399 -5.70 4.70 -17.29
C ALA A 399 -7.00 4.05 -17.77
N ALA A 400 -7.83 3.58 -16.85
CA ALA A 400 -9.13 2.98 -17.17
C ALA A 400 -10.04 3.98 -17.91
N GLY A 401 -10.12 5.22 -17.43
CA GLY A 401 -10.90 6.28 -18.10
C GLY A 401 -10.40 6.58 -19.53
N ILE A 402 -9.10 6.53 -19.78
CA ILE A 402 -8.51 6.77 -21.11
C ILE A 402 -8.85 5.64 -22.09
N VAL A 403 -8.78 4.38 -21.63
CA VAL A 403 -9.01 3.21 -22.50
C VAL A 403 -10.48 2.78 -22.56
N ALA A 404 -11.35 3.30 -21.69
CA ALA A 404 -12.77 2.96 -21.65
C ALA A 404 -13.48 3.01 -23.03
N PRO A 405 -13.26 4.05 -23.88
CA PRO A 405 -13.87 4.08 -25.20
C PRO A 405 -13.41 2.95 -26.13
N LEU A 406 -12.25 2.34 -25.86
CA LEU A 406 -11.69 1.24 -26.64
C LEU A 406 -12.16 -0.14 -26.14
N ALA A 407 -12.84 -0.17 -25.00
CA ALA A 407 -13.31 -1.41 -24.38
C ALA A 407 -14.70 -1.86 -24.86
N GLY A 408 -15.44 -1.01 -25.60
CA GLY A 408 -16.85 -1.23 -25.95
C GLY A 408 -17.14 -2.51 -26.75
N ASP A 409 -16.18 -2.96 -27.57
CA ASP A 409 -16.31 -4.15 -28.41
C ASP A 409 -15.66 -5.41 -27.79
N LEU A 410 -15.15 -5.32 -26.57
CA LEU A 410 -14.51 -6.44 -25.90
C LEU A 410 -15.54 -7.44 -25.33
N SER A 411 -15.21 -8.73 -25.38
CA SER A 411 -15.97 -9.73 -24.63
C SER A 411 -15.88 -9.46 -23.13
N THR A 412 -16.82 -9.99 -22.34
CA THR A 412 -16.81 -9.90 -20.87
C THR A 412 -15.46 -10.32 -20.27
N THR A 413 -14.87 -11.41 -20.78
CA THR A 413 -13.58 -11.91 -20.33
C THR A 413 -12.44 -10.95 -20.68
N HIS A 414 -12.43 -10.41 -21.92
CA HIS A 414 -11.37 -9.48 -22.34
C HIS A 414 -11.49 -8.12 -21.63
N ALA A 415 -12.69 -7.63 -21.36
CA ALA A 415 -12.88 -6.43 -20.54
C ALA A 415 -12.34 -6.64 -19.10
N ALA A 416 -12.57 -7.81 -18.49
CA ALA A 416 -12.02 -8.17 -17.20
C ALA A 416 -10.50 -8.24 -17.23
N LEU A 417 -9.92 -8.85 -18.26
CA LEU A 417 -8.46 -8.91 -18.43
C LEU A 417 -7.84 -7.53 -18.68
N LEU A 418 -8.55 -6.62 -19.38
CA LEU A 418 -8.10 -5.24 -19.56
C LEU A 418 -8.06 -4.50 -18.21
N ALA A 419 -9.10 -4.65 -17.36
CA ALA A 419 -9.10 -4.09 -16.01
C ALA A 419 -7.91 -4.61 -15.18
N LEU A 420 -7.61 -5.90 -15.27
CA LEU A 420 -6.45 -6.52 -14.60
C LEU A 420 -5.11 -6.04 -15.16
N ALA A 421 -5.00 -5.84 -16.48
CA ALA A 421 -3.80 -5.28 -17.10
C ALA A 421 -3.49 -3.87 -16.59
N ILE A 422 -4.52 -3.02 -16.49
CA ILE A 422 -4.41 -1.68 -15.92
C ILE A 422 -3.98 -1.78 -14.45
N GLY A 423 -4.59 -2.68 -13.68
CA GLY A 423 -4.25 -2.93 -12.28
C GLY A 423 -2.79 -3.36 -12.11
N THR A 424 -2.29 -4.30 -12.92
CA THR A 424 -0.87 -4.71 -12.88
C THR A 424 0.08 -3.56 -13.25
N GLY A 425 -0.28 -2.75 -14.25
CA GLY A 425 0.51 -1.58 -14.65
C GLY A 425 0.64 -0.53 -13.55
N SER A 426 -0.42 -0.35 -12.77
CA SER A 426 -0.45 0.60 -11.65
C SER A 426 0.49 0.24 -10.49
N LEU A 427 0.99 -0.99 -10.43
CA LEU A 427 1.95 -1.45 -9.42
C LEU A 427 3.42 -1.22 -9.84
N PHE A 428 3.68 -0.91 -11.12
CA PHE A 428 5.04 -0.85 -11.65
C PHE A 428 5.91 0.17 -10.92
N LEU A 429 7.12 -0.26 -10.53
CA LEU A 429 8.23 0.56 -10.04
C LEU A 429 7.79 1.66 -9.05
N SER A 430 7.18 1.28 -7.92
CA SER A 430 6.99 2.21 -6.81
C SER A 430 8.32 2.84 -6.40
N HIS A 431 8.42 4.17 -6.41
CA HIS A 431 9.66 4.90 -6.14
C HIS A 431 9.41 6.14 -5.26
N VAL A 432 10.35 7.07 -5.25
CA VAL A 432 10.36 8.22 -4.31
C VAL A 432 9.16 9.17 -4.39
N ASN A 433 8.32 9.07 -5.39
CA ASN A 433 7.06 9.84 -5.46
C ASN A 433 5.86 9.09 -4.86
N ASP A 434 6.07 7.85 -4.42
CA ASP A 434 5.02 7.00 -3.85
C ASP A 434 5.07 7.02 -2.32
N ALA A 435 3.93 7.28 -1.69
CA ALA A 435 3.79 7.18 -0.24
C ALA A 435 4.15 5.79 0.30
N GLY A 436 3.79 4.72 -0.43
CA GLY A 436 4.13 3.33 -0.08
C GLY A 436 5.64 3.09 -0.04
N PHE A 437 6.41 3.70 -0.95
CA PHE A 437 7.87 3.62 -0.95
C PHE A 437 8.47 4.15 0.37
N TRP A 438 8.00 5.31 0.82
CA TRP A 438 8.47 5.93 2.06
C TRP A 438 8.00 5.16 3.27
N LEU A 439 6.76 4.67 3.26
CA LEU A 439 6.21 3.86 4.32
C LEU A 439 7.05 2.59 4.54
N VAL A 440 7.36 1.85 3.47
CA VAL A 440 8.22 0.66 3.53
C VAL A 440 9.62 1.02 4.01
N LYS A 441 10.21 2.11 3.48
CA LYS A 441 11.52 2.59 3.90
C LYS A 441 11.57 2.85 5.41
N GLU A 442 10.64 3.64 5.92
CA GLU A 442 10.65 4.07 7.32
C GLU A 442 10.30 2.93 8.28
N LEU A 443 9.27 2.14 7.97
CA LEU A 443 8.81 1.07 8.84
C LEU A 443 9.85 -0.05 9.00
N PHE A 444 10.61 -0.35 7.94
CA PHE A 444 11.65 -1.38 7.99
C PHE A 444 13.06 -0.82 8.24
N GLY A 445 13.20 0.51 8.41
CA GLY A 445 14.49 1.16 8.65
C GLY A 445 15.47 1.04 7.48
N LEU A 446 14.96 1.01 6.24
CA LEU A 446 15.77 0.85 5.04
C LEU A 446 16.37 2.18 4.57
N THR A 447 17.52 2.12 3.92
CA THR A 447 17.99 3.25 3.10
C THR A 447 17.21 3.33 1.80
N VAL A 448 17.19 4.50 1.15
CA VAL A 448 16.54 4.68 -0.16
C VAL A 448 17.04 3.64 -1.17
N GLY A 449 18.35 3.41 -1.25
CA GLY A 449 18.92 2.41 -2.16
C GLY A 449 18.51 0.97 -1.84
N GLN A 450 18.34 0.63 -0.57
CA GLN A 450 17.83 -0.67 -0.14
C GLN A 450 16.35 -0.83 -0.50
N THR A 451 15.55 0.23 -0.35
CA THR A 451 14.13 0.23 -0.73
C THR A 451 13.95 0.02 -2.22
N PHE A 452 14.79 0.66 -3.06
CA PHE A 452 14.81 0.39 -4.50
C PHE A 452 15.14 -1.07 -4.84
N LYS A 453 16.14 -1.66 -4.18
CA LYS A 453 16.56 -3.05 -4.41
C LYS A 453 15.56 -4.09 -3.90
N THR A 454 14.67 -3.73 -3.01
CA THR A 454 13.71 -4.65 -2.39
C THR A 454 12.28 -4.32 -2.81
N TRP A 455 11.72 -3.25 -2.32
CA TRP A 455 10.35 -2.82 -2.58
C TRP A 455 10.10 -2.50 -4.06
N SER A 456 10.85 -1.54 -4.65
CA SER A 456 10.63 -1.14 -6.04
C SER A 456 10.90 -2.29 -7.03
N ALA A 457 11.91 -3.12 -6.75
CA ALA A 457 12.18 -4.31 -7.57
C ALA A 457 11.07 -5.35 -7.44
N MET A 458 10.52 -5.56 -6.24
CA MET A 458 9.38 -6.45 -6.01
C MET A 458 8.13 -5.94 -6.72
N GLU A 459 7.79 -4.66 -6.60
CA GLU A 459 6.66 -4.03 -7.29
C GLU A 459 6.78 -4.16 -8.81
N THR A 460 7.98 -3.93 -9.35
CA THR A 460 8.25 -4.14 -10.77
C THR A 460 8.02 -5.59 -11.18
N LEU A 461 8.50 -6.54 -10.39
CA LEU A 461 8.33 -7.96 -10.66
C LEU A 461 6.86 -8.37 -10.57
N VAL A 462 6.12 -7.92 -9.57
CA VAL A 462 4.67 -8.15 -9.40
C VAL A 462 3.91 -7.61 -10.61
N SER A 463 4.23 -6.40 -11.05
CA SER A 463 3.64 -5.79 -12.24
C SER A 463 3.90 -6.61 -13.51
N LEU A 464 5.17 -6.93 -13.79
CA LEU A 464 5.56 -7.65 -15.01
C LEU A 464 5.02 -9.09 -15.04
N VAL A 465 5.11 -9.80 -13.91
CA VAL A 465 4.60 -11.17 -13.79
C VAL A 465 3.08 -11.18 -13.90
N GLY A 466 2.41 -10.27 -13.21
CA GLY A 466 0.96 -10.12 -13.28
C GLY A 466 0.49 -9.83 -14.71
N PHE A 467 1.13 -8.86 -15.38
CA PHE A 467 0.83 -8.55 -16.78
C PHE A 467 1.13 -9.72 -17.73
N GLY A 468 2.20 -10.48 -17.48
CA GLY A 468 2.52 -11.68 -18.23
C GLY A 468 1.42 -12.74 -18.16
N PHE A 469 0.88 -13.00 -16.95
CA PHE A 469 -0.24 -13.93 -16.78
C PHE A 469 -1.55 -13.39 -17.37
N VAL A 470 -1.82 -12.08 -17.24
CA VAL A 470 -2.98 -11.44 -17.90
C VAL A 470 -2.87 -11.58 -19.41
N SER A 471 -1.68 -11.31 -20.00
CA SER A 471 -1.45 -11.44 -21.44
C SER A 471 -1.58 -12.88 -21.92
N LEU A 472 -1.12 -13.85 -21.12
CA LEU A 472 -1.30 -15.27 -21.42
C LEU A 472 -2.79 -15.64 -21.46
N LEU A 473 -3.57 -15.22 -20.45
CA LEU A 473 -5.01 -15.45 -20.41
C LEU A 473 -5.73 -14.74 -21.56
N TRP A 474 -5.31 -13.53 -21.93
CA TRP A 474 -5.85 -12.81 -23.08
C TRP A 474 -5.67 -13.57 -24.41
N ALA A 475 -4.56 -14.28 -24.56
CA ALA A 475 -4.28 -15.06 -25.77
C ALA A 475 -4.98 -16.41 -25.78
N LEU A 476 -5.40 -16.94 -24.61
CA LEU A 476 -6.02 -18.28 -24.49
C LEU A 476 -7.55 -18.23 -24.45
N LEU A 477 -8.15 -17.12 -24.02
CA LEU A 477 -9.60 -16.95 -23.80
C LEU A 477 -10.22 -16.00 -24.81
#